data_6f26309f75b8d1399dd3e64ecb06eade
#
_entry.id   6f26309f75b8d1399dd3e64ecb06eade
#
_cell.length_a   1.000
_cell.length_b   1.000
_cell.length_c   1.000
_cell.angle_alpha   90.00
_cell.angle_beta   90.00
_cell.angle_gamma   90.00
#
_symmetry.space_group_name_H-M   'P 1'
#
loop_
_entity.id
_entity.type
_entity.pdbx_description
1 polymer ?
#
loop_
_entity_poly.entity_id
_entity_poly.type
_entity_poly.pdbx_seq_one_letter_code
_entity_poly.pdbx_strand_id
1 'polypeptide(L)'
;MRTVVCFGDSNTWGYVAGSNGERFPREVRWPNRLQALLGEEWEVIAEGLNGRTAAVDSPVEEGRNGLPYFLPCLRSHKPVDLVAISLGTNDVNYIEDHRVARCVGRLVEIVRRCEAEPLVVCPAPFDGHTLTPSFRAELDCPVLEAPAYPVVGDDVEHLDAAGHDALAQLVAQHLQ
;
A
#
# COMPACT_ATOMS: atom_id res chain seq x y z
N MET A 1 0.04 6.49 22.48
CA MET A 1 0.36 5.54 21.40
C MET A 1 -0.43 5.99 20.18
N ARG A 2 0.23 6.22 19.07
CA ARG A 2 -0.38 6.59 17.78
C ARG A 2 -0.64 5.33 16.95
N THR A 3 -1.63 5.37 16.06
CA THR A 3 -2.00 4.20 15.24
C THR A 3 -1.82 4.51 13.75
N VAL A 4 -1.09 3.65 13.05
CA VAL A 4 -1.00 3.68 11.58
C VAL A 4 -1.60 2.42 10.97
N VAL A 5 -2.52 2.60 10.02
CA VAL A 5 -3.06 1.51 9.21
C VAL A 5 -2.32 1.46 7.87
N CYS A 6 -1.66 0.34 7.60
CA CYS A 6 -1.00 0.06 6.33
C CYS A 6 -1.97 -0.69 5.40
N PHE A 7 -2.70 0.04 4.56
CA PHE A 7 -3.71 -0.51 3.67
C PHE A 7 -3.13 -0.72 2.27
N GLY A 8 -3.05 -1.97 1.82
CA GLY A 8 -2.39 -2.25 0.55
C GLY A 8 -2.73 -3.61 -0.05
N ASP A 9 -1.99 -3.96 -1.07
CA ASP A 9 -2.09 -5.18 -1.87
C ASP A 9 -1.16 -6.31 -1.40
N SER A 10 -0.69 -7.12 -2.35
CA SER A 10 0.23 -8.24 -2.12
C SER A 10 1.56 -7.81 -1.51
N ASN A 11 2.09 -6.62 -1.84
CA ASN A 11 3.29 -6.09 -1.23
C ASN A 11 3.08 -5.76 0.27
N THR A 12 1.89 -5.36 0.66
CA THR A 12 1.55 -5.15 2.09
C THR A 12 1.23 -6.47 2.79
N TRP A 13 0.61 -7.41 2.09
CA TRP A 13 0.38 -8.77 2.60
C TRP A 13 1.69 -9.52 2.82
N GLY A 14 2.71 -9.27 1.98
CA GLY A 14 4.04 -9.87 2.03
C GLY A 14 4.18 -11.08 1.11
N TYR A 15 3.71 -10.98 -0.12
CA TYR A 15 3.87 -12.00 -1.15
C TYR A 15 5.35 -12.20 -1.51
N VAL A 16 5.79 -13.45 -1.65
CA VAL A 16 7.15 -13.78 -2.07
C VAL A 16 7.24 -13.78 -3.59
N ALA A 17 8.05 -12.89 -4.16
CA ALA A 17 8.25 -12.75 -5.60
C ALA A 17 8.58 -14.09 -6.27
N GLY A 18 7.94 -14.39 -7.40
CA GLY A 18 8.14 -15.63 -8.17
C GLY A 18 7.64 -16.90 -7.50
N SER A 19 6.93 -16.81 -6.38
CA SER A 19 6.36 -17.96 -5.68
C SER A 19 4.93 -18.30 -6.16
N ASN A 20 4.41 -19.43 -5.74
CA ASN A 20 3.02 -19.84 -5.95
C ASN A 20 2.12 -19.47 -4.74
N GLY A 21 2.17 -18.22 -4.28
CA GLY A 21 1.34 -17.75 -3.17
C GLY A 21 2.01 -17.88 -1.80
N GLU A 22 3.33 -18.03 -1.75
CA GLU A 22 4.06 -18.01 -0.48
C GLU A 22 4.03 -16.61 0.14
N ARG A 23 4.07 -16.57 1.46
CA ARG A 23 4.07 -15.34 2.24
C ARG A 23 5.36 -15.24 3.03
N PHE A 24 6.01 -14.07 2.99
CA PHE A 24 7.17 -13.81 3.85
C PHE A 24 6.83 -14.03 5.34
N PRO A 25 7.81 -14.48 6.14
CA PRO A 25 7.71 -14.46 7.59
C PRO A 25 7.30 -13.08 8.10
N ARG A 26 6.63 -13.04 9.25
CA ARG A 26 6.05 -11.79 9.78
C ARG A 26 7.09 -10.68 9.92
N GLU A 27 8.27 -11.00 10.41
CA GLU A 27 9.37 -10.07 10.66
C GLU A 27 9.98 -9.46 9.39
N VAL A 28 9.73 -10.03 8.21
CA VAL A 28 10.19 -9.52 6.91
C VAL A 28 9.24 -8.51 6.31
N ARG A 29 7.93 -8.67 6.52
CA ARG A 29 6.89 -7.83 5.90
C ARG A 29 7.04 -6.37 6.34
N TRP A 30 6.96 -5.43 5.41
CA TRP A 30 7.21 -4.02 5.69
C TRP A 30 6.35 -3.40 6.81
N PRO A 31 5.05 -3.74 7.00
CA PRO A 31 4.33 -3.18 8.14
C PRO A 31 4.86 -3.65 9.48
N ASN A 32 5.30 -4.91 9.57
CA ASN A 32 5.89 -5.44 10.80
C ASN A 32 7.31 -4.92 11.05
N ARG A 33 8.09 -4.67 9.97
CA ARG A 33 9.37 -3.96 10.06
C ARG A 33 9.16 -2.52 10.51
N LEU A 34 8.14 -1.84 9.99
CA LEU A 34 7.75 -0.50 10.41
C LEU A 34 7.43 -0.46 11.92
N GLN A 35 6.66 -1.44 12.41
CA GLN A 35 6.40 -1.57 13.85
C GLN A 35 7.69 -1.65 14.67
N ALA A 36 8.65 -2.46 14.21
CA ALA A 36 9.93 -2.61 14.90
C ALA A 36 10.77 -1.32 14.90
N LEU A 37 10.68 -0.51 13.84
CA LEU A 37 11.36 0.77 13.71
C LEU A 37 10.73 1.89 14.55
N LEU A 38 9.41 1.89 14.67
CA LEU A 38 8.66 2.92 15.39
C LEU A 38 8.52 2.64 16.90
N GLY A 39 8.77 1.40 17.32
CA GLY A 39 8.71 1.00 18.74
C GLY A 39 7.29 1.06 19.32
N GLU A 40 7.22 1.28 20.64
CA GLU A 40 5.97 1.24 21.41
C GLU A 40 5.13 2.53 21.32
N GLU A 41 5.68 3.58 20.71
CA GLU A 41 4.93 4.84 20.51
C GLU A 41 3.85 4.71 19.45
N TRP A 42 3.97 3.70 18.58
CA TRP A 42 3.06 3.42 17.49
C TRP A 42 2.50 2.00 17.55
N GLU A 43 1.23 1.88 17.14
CA GLU A 43 0.62 0.61 16.73
C GLU A 43 0.53 0.58 15.21
N VAL A 44 1.14 -0.44 14.58
CA VAL A 44 1.11 -0.62 13.13
C VAL A 44 0.16 -1.77 12.77
N ILE A 45 -0.91 -1.45 12.07
CA ILE A 45 -1.94 -2.40 11.64
C ILE A 45 -1.75 -2.71 10.16
N ALA A 46 -1.55 -3.99 9.83
CA ALA A 46 -1.34 -4.46 8.47
C ALA A 46 -2.64 -4.94 7.84
N GLU A 47 -3.12 -4.24 6.82
CA GLU A 47 -4.31 -4.53 6.03
C GLU A 47 -3.96 -4.82 4.57
N GLY A 48 -3.14 -5.85 4.34
CA GLY A 48 -2.74 -6.32 3.00
C GLY A 48 -3.66 -7.41 2.46
N LEU A 49 -4.02 -7.33 1.17
CA LEU A 49 -4.79 -8.36 0.45
C LEU A 49 -4.22 -8.53 -0.96
N ASN A 50 -3.87 -9.77 -1.33
CA ASN A 50 -3.37 -10.08 -2.67
C ASN A 50 -4.36 -9.64 -3.76
N GLY A 51 -3.87 -8.97 -4.79
CA GLY A 51 -4.68 -8.50 -5.91
C GLY A 51 -5.62 -7.33 -5.57
N ARG A 52 -5.49 -6.69 -4.40
CA ARG A 52 -6.33 -5.54 -4.06
C ARG A 52 -6.09 -4.38 -5.01
N THR A 53 -7.19 -3.85 -5.57
CA THR A 53 -7.25 -2.59 -6.28
C THR A 53 -7.67 -1.45 -5.35
N ALA A 54 -7.42 -0.21 -5.72
CA ALA A 54 -7.89 0.95 -4.94
C ALA A 54 -9.42 1.09 -5.01
N ALA A 55 -9.98 1.15 -6.23
CA ALA A 55 -11.40 1.41 -6.42
C ALA A 55 -11.95 0.81 -7.73
N VAL A 56 -11.37 -0.28 -8.20
CA VAL A 56 -11.76 -0.97 -9.44
C VAL A 56 -12.23 -2.38 -9.09
N ASP A 57 -13.38 -2.79 -9.61
CA ASP A 57 -13.86 -4.16 -9.44
C ASP A 57 -13.00 -5.13 -10.26
N SER A 58 -12.55 -6.18 -9.62
CA SER A 58 -11.80 -7.24 -10.29
C SER A 58 -12.78 -8.25 -10.90
N PRO A 59 -12.65 -8.56 -12.21
CA PRO A 59 -13.45 -9.62 -12.82
C PRO A 59 -12.95 -11.03 -12.44
N VAL A 60 -11.78 -11.11 -11.81
CA VAL A 60 -11.11 -12.39 -11.48
C VAL A 60 -11.57 -12.92 -10.14
N GLU A 61 -11.73 -12.04 -9.15
CA GLU A 61 -12.05 -12.43 -7.78
C GLU A 61 -12.82 -11.33 -7.06
N GLU A 62 -13.91 -11.72 -6.43
CA GLU A 62 -14.73 -10.83 -5.60
C GLU A 62 -13.96 -10.35 -4.37
N GLY A 63 -14.22 -9.12 -3.94
CA GLY A 63 -13.64 -8.54 -2.73
C GLY A 63 -12.27 -7.88 -2.92
N ARG A 64 -11.68 -7.92 -4.11
CA ARG A 64 -10.41 -7.23 -4.41
C ARG A 64 -10.53 -5.71 -4.47
N ASN A 65 -11.71 -5.16 -4.77
CA ASN A 65 -11.94 -3.72 -4.70
C ASN A 65 -11.82 -3.23 -3.27
N GLY A 66 -10.82 -2.41 -2.98
CA GLY A 66 -10.55 -1.90 -1.64
C GLY A 66 -11.58 -0.91 -1.13
N LEU A 67 -12.20 -0.14 -2.02
CA LEU A 67 -13.07 0.99 -1.66
C LEU A 67 -14.27 0.60 -0.77
N PRO A 68 -15.06 -0.45 -1.05
CA PRO A 68 -16.19 -0.83 -0.20
C PRO A 68 -15.78 -1.24 1.22
N TYR A 69 -14.62 -1.88 1.36
CA TYR A 69 -14.11 -2.36 2.64
C TYR A 69 -13.39 -1.25 3.45
N PHE A 70 -12.85 -0.23 2.78
CA PHE A 70 -11.94 0.72 3.38
C PHE A 70 -12.52 1.51 4.57
N LEU A 71 -13.70 2.09 4.42
CA LEU A 71 -14.33 2.83 5.52
C LEU A 71 -14.69 1.94 6.72
N PRO A 72 -15.32 0.76 6.55
CA PRO A 72 -15.50 -0.20 7.66
C PRO A 72 -14.18 -0.58 8.33
N CYS A 73 -13.13 -0.84 7.55
CA CYS A 73 -11.80 -1.16 8.07
C CYS A 73 -11.26 -0.05 8.99
N LEU A 74 -11.23 1.20 8.53
CA LEU A 74 -10.74 2.31 9.36
C LEU A 74 -11.58 2.49 10.64
N ARG A 75 -12.90 2.30 10.54
CA ARG A 75 -13.78 2.40 11.71
C ARG A 75 -13.55 1.31 12.75
N SER A 76 -13.18 0.11 12.32
CA SER A 76 -12.89 -1.01 13.22
C SER A 76 -11.57 -0.86 13.97
N HIS A 77 -10.65 -0.03 13.44
CA HIS A 77 -9.34 0.22 14.03
C HIS A 77 -9.22 1.56 14.78
N LYS A 78 -10.32 2.31 14.94
CA LYS A 78 -10.27 3.60 15.64
C LYS A 78 -9.75 3.48 17.09
N PRO A 79 -8.93 4.46 17.55
CA PRO A 79 -8.51 5.67 16.85
C PRO A 79 -7.39 5.39 15.84
N VAL A 80 -7.43 6.03 14.67
CA VAL A 80 -6.40 5.95 13.63
C VAL A 80 -5.82 7.33 13.40
N ASP A 81 -4.51 7.49 13.56
CA ASP A 81 -3.82 8.77 13.35
C ASP A 81 -3.37 8.94 11.90
N LEU A 82 -2.92 7.83 11.26
CA LEU A 82 -2.41 7.87 9.91
C LEU A 82 -2.82 6.62 9.12
N VAL A 83 -3.02 6.78 7.81
CA VAL A 83 -3.23 5.65 6.90
C VAL A 83 -2.21 5.70 5.77
N ALA A 84 -1.34 4.70 5.71
CA ALA A 84 -0.43 4.48 4.60
C ALA A 84 -1.14 3.62 3.53
N ILE A 85 -1.53 4.25 2.42
CA ILE A 85 -2.20 3.59 1.29
C ILE A 85 -1.14 3.15 0.28
N SER A 86 -0.94 1.84 0.13
CA SER A 86 0.01 1.23 -0.81
C SER A 86 -0.75 0.44 -1.87
N LEU A 87 -1.28 1.14 -2.87
CA LEU A 87 -2.15 0.59 -3.93
C LEU A 87 -1.86 1.25 -5.28
N GLY A 88 -2.31 0.60 -6.35
CA GLY A 88 -2.18 1.05 -7.73
C GLY A 88 -1.63 -0.02 -8.65
N THR A 89 -0.84 -0.97 -8.12
CA THR A 89 -0.21 -2.05 -8.90
C THR A 89 -1.25 -2.89 -9.63
N ASN A 90 -2.34 -3.27 -8.97
CA ASN A 90 -3.36 -4.12 -9.58
C ASN A 90 -4.39 -3.33 -10.42
N ASP A 91 -4.50 -2.03 -10.18
CA ASP A 91 -5.45 -1.17 -10.90
C ASP A 91 -5.11 -1.06 -12.39
N VAL A 92 -3.80 -1.03 -12.75
CA VAL A 92 -3.33 -0.92 -14.14
C VAL A 92 -3.75 -2.09 -15.03
N ASN A 93 -4.10 -3.23 -14.45
CA ASN A 93 -4.65 -4.37 -15.19
C ASN A 93 -6.07 -4.12 -15.75
N TYR A 94 -6.76 -3.10 -15.24
CA TYR A 94 -8.17 -2.85 -15.54
C TYR A 94 -8.45 -1.45 -16.04
N ILE A 95 -7.59 -0.47 -15.74
CA ILE A 95 -7.73 0.93 -16.13
C ILE A 95 -6.39 1.52 -16.57
N GLU A 96 -6.43 2.60 -17.33
CA GLU A 96 -5.23 3.32 -17.77
C GLU A 96 -4.55 4.03 -16.59
N ASP A 97 -3.21 4.10 -16.62
CA ASP A 97 -2.33 4.65 -15.58
C ASP A 97 -2.80 6.01 -15.05
N HIS A 98 -3.20 6.92 -15.94
CA HIS A 98 -3.65 8.26 -15.57
C HIS A 98 -4.95 8.28 -14.75
N ARG A 99 -5.70 7.17 -14.69
CA ARG A 99 -6.93 7.04 -13.90
C ARG A 99 -6.70 6.47 -12.51
N VAL A 100 -5.56 5.84 -12.28
CA VAL A 100 -5.25 5.17 -11.01
C VAL A 100 -5.17 6.18 -9.86
N ALA A 101 -4.56 7.35 -10.09
CA ALA A 101 -4.47 8.41 -9.09
C ALA A 101 -5.85 8.82 -8.54
N ARG A 102 -6.89 8.93 -9.41
CA ARG A 102 -8.27 9.23 -8.97
C ARG A 102 -8.87 8.14 -8.11
N CYS A 103 -8.58 6.88 -8.41
CA CYS A 103 -9.05 5.75 -7.60
C CYS A 103 -8.44 5.82 -6.19
N VAL A 104 -7.14 6.06 -6.09
CA VAL A 104 -6.44 6.24 -4.80
C VAL A 104 -6.94 7.51 -4.09
N GLY A 105 -7.19 8.59 -4.82
CA GLY A 105 -7.73 9.85 -4.29
C GLY A 105 -9.05 9.67 -3.54
N ARG A 106 -9.93 8.75 -3.98
CA ARG A 106 -11.17 8.41 -3.26
C ARG A 106 -10.90 7.84 -1.87
N LEU A 107 -9.84 7.05 -1.73
CA LEU A 107 -9.41 6.54 -0.41
C LEU A 107 -8.82 7.65 0.45
N VAL A 108 -7.99 8.53 -0.12
CA VAL A 108 -7.44 9.72 0.55
C VAL A 108 -8.55 10.59 1.15
N GLU A 109 -9.63 10.84 0.40
CA GLU A 109 -10.79 11.58 0.90
C GLU A 109 -11.48 10.89 2.08
N ILE A 110 -11.57 9.55 2.06
CA ILE A 110 -12.14 8.78 3.17
C ILE A 110 -11.25 8.89 4.42
N VAL A 111 -9.92 8.83 4.27
CA VAL A 111 -8.98 9.00 5.40
C VAL A 111 -9.22 10.35 6.08
N ARG A 112 -9.28 11.44 5.31
CA ARG A 112 -9.55 12.79 5.83
C ARG A 112 -10.89 12.91 6.56
N ARG A 113 -11.93 12.29 6.01
CA ARG A 113 -13.25 12.23 6.67
C ARG A 113 -13.24 11.43 7.96
N CYS A 114 -12.27 10.55 8.14
CA CYS A 114 -12.02 9.82 9.39
C CYS A 114 -11.11 10.57 10.36
N GLU A 115 -10.72 11.83 10.03
CA GLU A 115 -9.84 12.68 10.83
C GLU A 115 -8.43 12.07 11.02
N ALA A 116 -7.98 11.25 10.06
CA ALA A 116 -6.64 10.68 10.01
C ALA A 116 -5.80 11.35 8.91
N GLU A 117 -4.49 11.25 9.01
CA GLU A 117 -3.55 11.77 8.01
C GLU A 117 -3.35 10.74 6.89
N PRO A 118 -3.55 11.10 5.59
CA PRO A 118 -3.24 10.21 4.49
C PRO A 118 -1.77 10.29 4.10
N LEU A 119 -1.15 9.13 3.89
CA LEU A 119 0.14 8.95 3.26
C LEU A 119 -0.03 7.95 2.11
N VAL A 120 0.42 8.27 0.91
CA VAL A 120 0.37 7.35 -0.22
C VAL A 120 1.76 6.80 -0.52
N VAL A 121 1.86 5.48 -0.60
CA VAL A 121 3.01 4.76 -1.13
C VAL A 121 2.67 4.37 -2.56
N CYS A 122 3.19 5.14 -3.51
CA CYS A 122 3.04 4.88 -4.94
C CYS A 122 3.92 3.69 -5.34
N PRO A 123 3.44 2.74 -6.15
CA PRO A 123 4.28 1.70 -6.72
C PRO A 123 5.49 2.29 -7.46
N ALA A 124 6.68 1.68 -7.30
CA ALA A 124 7.82 1.96 -8.16
C ALA A 124 7.46 1.63 -9.62
N PRO A 125 8.18 2.18 -10.62
CA PRO A 125 7.97 1.79 -12.01
C PRO A 125 8.11 0.27 -12.21
N PHE A 126 7.14 -0.35 -12.89
CA PHE A 126 7.10 -1.80 -13.16
C PHE A 126 6.40 -2.07 -14.49
N ASP A 127 6.84 -3.06 -15.22
CA ASP A 127 6.23 -3.55 -16.48
C ASP A 127 5.76 -2.43 -17.45
N GLY A 128 6.56 -1.37 -17.57
CA GLY A 128 6.23 -0.21 -18.41
C GLY A 128 5.28 0.81 -17.78
N HIS A 129 4.73 0.56 -16.60
CA HIS A 129 3.89 1.48 -15.86
C HIS A 129 4.70 2.44 -14.99
N THR A 130 4.30 3.70 -14.95
CA THR A 130 4.91 4.74 -14.10
C THR A 130 3.82 5.65 -13.54
N LEU A 131 3.43 5.44 -12.29
CA LEU A 131 2.29 6.11 -11.65
C LEU A 131 2.68 7.38 -10.88
N THR A 132 3.93 7.51 -10.45
CA THR A 132 4.39 8.60 -9.57
C THR A 132 4.08 10.00 -10.09
N PRO A 133 4.23 10.33 -11.40
CA PRO A 133 3.91 11.67 -11.88
C PRO A 133 2.43 12.04 -11.69
N SER A 134 1.51 11.13 -12.02
CA SER A 134 0.06 11.36 -11.86
C SER A 134 -0.34 11.43 -10.38
N PHE A 135 0.24 10.58 -9.53
CA PHE A 135 -0.02 10.60 -8.09
C PHE A 135 0.40 11.93 -7.46
N ARG A 136 1.61 12.42 -7.78
CA ARG A 136 2.09 13.70 -7.28
C ARG A 136 1.33 14.91 -7.84
N ALA A 137 0.77 14.81 -9.03
CA ALA A 137 0.00 15.88 -9.65
C ALA A 137 -1.45 15.94 -9.14
N GLU A 138 -2.07 14.81 -8.81
CA GLU A 138 -3.49 14.73 -8.53
C GLU A 138 -3.83 14.56 -7.03
N LEU A 139 -2.88 14.02 -6.24
CA LEU A 139 -3.11 13.77 -4.81
C LEU A 139 -2.60 14.90 -3.95
N ASP A 140 -3.49 15.48 -3.16
CA ASP A 140 -3.16 16.51 -2.18
C ASP A 140 -2.77 15.87 -0.83
N CYS A 141 -1.71 15.06 -0.84
CA CYS A 141 -1.13 14.42 0.34
C CYS A 141 0.32 13.99 0.04
N PRO A 142 1.12 13.65 1.05
CA PRO A 142 2.45 13.09 0.83
C PRO A 142 2.40 11.83 -0.02
N VAL A 143 3.27 11.77 -1.04
CA VAL A 143 3.44 10.62 -1.94
C VAL A 143 4.89 10.16 -1.89
N LEU A 144 5.12 8.99 -1.31
CA LEU A 144 6.39 8.27 -1.33
C LEU A 144 6.37 7.28 -2.49
N GLU A 145 7.49 7.14 -3.19
CA GLU A 145 7.66 6.09 -4.20
C GLU A 145 8.28 4.86 -3.53
N ALA A 146 7.68 3.70 -3.74
CA ALA A 146 8.19 2.43 -3.23
C ALA A 146 9.61 2.15 -3.77
N PRO A 147 10.44 1.37 -3.07
CA PRO A 147 11.69 0.85 -3.61
C PRO A 147 11.46 0.06 -4.91
N ALA A 148 12.46 0.08 -5.80
CA ALA A 148 12.40 -0.68 -7.04
C ALA A 148 12.19 -2.17 -6.79
N TYR A 149 11.38 -2.81 -7.61
CA TYR A 149 11.11 -4.24 -7.53
C TYR A 149 12.24 -5.04 -8.18
N PRO A 150 12.64 -6.17 -7.58
CA PRO A 150 13.54 -7.10 -8.24
C PRO A 150 12.81 -7.79 -9.41
N VAL A 151 13.57 -8.28 -10.37
CA VAL A 151 13.07 -9.15 -11.42
C VAL A 151 13.31 -10.59 -10.99
N VAL A 152 12.24 -11.34 -10.72
CA VAL A 152 12.31 -12.75 -10.31
C VAL A 152 11.48 -13.60 -11.27
N GLY A 153 12.11 -14.15 -12.28
CA GLY A 153 11.39 -14.79 -13.40
C GLY A 153 10.55 -13.75 -14.13
N ASP A 154 9.24 -13.98 -14.23
CA ASP A 154 8.27 -13.06 -14.82
C ASP A 154 7.68 -12.06 -13.81
N ASP A 155 8.07 -12.17 -12.54
CA ASP A 155 7.61 -11.27 -11.48
C ASP A 155 8.46 -9.99 -11.44
N VAL A 156 7.82 -8.86 -11.64
CA VAL A 156 8.44 -7.53 -11.71
C VAL A 156 7.72 -6.49 -10.83
N GLU A 157 6.83 -6.94 -9.95
CA GLU A 157 5.94 -6.07 -9.17
C GLU A 157 5.93 -6.36 -7.66
N HIS A 158 6.66 -7.37 -7.21
CA HIS A 158 6.74 -7.72 -5.80
C HIS A 158 8.10 -7.40 -5.18
N LEU A 159 8.06 -6.90 -3.94
CA LEU A 159 9.24 -6.61 -3.15
C LEU A 159 9.91 -7.92 -2.68
N ASP A 160 11.24 -7.93 -2.68
CA ASP A 160 12.02 -8.92 -1.94
C ASP A 160 12.18 -8.47 -0.46
N ALA A 161 12.89 -9.26 0.33
CA ALA A 161 13.13 -8.96 1.74
C ALA A 161 13.84 -7.61 1.95
N ALA A 162 14.77 -7.25 1.06
CA ALA A 162 15.47 -5.97 1.12
C ALA A 162 14.53 -4.80 0.76
N GLY A 163 13.66 -4.98 -0.24
CA GLY A 163 12.63 -4.01 -0.61
C GLY A 163 11.62 -3.77 0.51
N HIS A 164 11.20 -4.82 1.21
CA HIS A 164 10.35 -4.70 2.40
C HIS A 164 11.01 -3.87 3.51
N ASP A 165 12.29 -4.10 3.79
CA ASP A 165 13.04 -3.34 4.78
C ASP A 165 13.19 -1.87 4.35
N ALA A 166 13.57 -1.63 3.10
CA ALA A 166 13.72 -0.28 2.55
C ALA A 166 12.40 0.51 2.57
N LEU A 167 11.26 -0.12 2.24
CA LEU A 167 9.95 0.52 2.33
C LEU A 167 9.58 0.87 3.77
N ALA A 168 9.83 -0.03 4.71
CA ALA A 168 9.58 0.24 6.13
C ALA A 168 10.43 1.43 6.63
N GLN A 169 11.70 1.51 6.25
CA GLN A 169 12.57 2.63 6.59
C GLN A 169 12.08 3.95 5.98
N LEU A 170 11.67 3.92 4.72
CA LEU A 170 11.14 5.09 4.01
C LEU A 170 9.90 5.66 4.71
N VAL A 171 8.97 4.81 5.09
CA VAL A 171 7.75 5.22 5.82
C VAL A 171 8.11 5.68 7.24
N ALA A 172 9.01 4.98 7.96
CA ALA A 172 9.44 5.39 9.29
C ALA A 172 10.09 6.77 9.31
N GLN A 173 10.94 7.09 8.32
CA GLN A 173 11.57 8.42 8.19
C GLN A 173 10.54 9.53 7.96
N HIS A 174 9.43 9.24 7.30
CA HIS A 174 8.34 10.20 7.11
C HIS A 174 7.54 10.45 8.40
N LEU A 175 7.48 9.47 9.31
CA LEU A 175 6.69 9.53 10.55
C LEU A 175 7.47 10.09 11.76
N GLN A 176 8.77 10.21 11.67
CA GLN A 176 9.68 10.79 12.68
C GLN A 176 9.86 12.29 12.48
#